data_c1fe1031c7aaf93dacd6bcd331d1c212
#
_entry.id   c1fe1031c7aaf93dacd6bcd331d1c212
#
_cell.length_a   1.000
_cell.length_b   1.000
_cell.length_c   1.000
_cell.angle_alpha   90.00
_cell.angle_beta   90.00
_cell.angle_gamma   90.00
#
_symmetry.space_group_name_H-M   'P 1'
#
loop_
_entity.id
_entity.type
_entity.pdbx_description
1 polymer ?
#
loop_
_entity_poly.entity_id
_entity_poly.type
_entity_poly.pdbx_seq_one_letter_code
_entity_poly.pdbx_strand_id
1 'polypeptide(L)'
;MRFENVYIESLGYHLPDNVVTSEDLERRLASLYEKLKLPFGRLEMMSGIRERRFFEKGVFPSQVSSLAGEHALGKTDVDRQHIGCLISGSVCRDFLEPATASIIHHNLKLPTDALVFDISNACLGVLNGMVHVANMIDL
;
A
#
# COMPACT_ATOMS: atom_id res chain seq x y z
N MET A 1 13.24 -18.08 10.00
CA MET A 1 13.23 -18.14 8.53
C MET A 1 14.46 -17.36 8.08
N ARG A 2 15.27 -17.89 7.22
CA ARG A 2 16.47 -17.26 6.69
C ARG A 2 16.49 -17.50 5.17
N PHE A 3 16.74 -16.46 4.40
CA PHE A 3 16.89 -16.49 2.94
C PHE A 3 18.34 -16.17 2.59
N GLU A 4 18.87 -16.77 1.53
CA GLU A 4 20.27 -16.62 1.13
C GLU A 4 20.42 -15.80 -0.17
N ASN A 5 19.42 -15.87 -1.07
CA ASN A 5 19.46 -15.24 -2.38
C ASN A 5 18.45 -14.11 -2.54
N VAL A 6 17.89 -13.61 -1.43
CA VAL A 6 16.82 -12.61 -1.43
C VAL A 6 17.32 -11.30 -0.84
N TYR A 7 17.08 -10.20 -1.54
CA TYR A 7 17.31 -8.85 -1.05
C TYR A 7 16.23 -7.90 -1.55
N ILE A 8 16.14 -6.73 -0.94
CA ILE A 8 15.23 -5.65 -1.38
C ILE A 8 16.00 -4.76 -2.35
N GLU A 9 15.67 -4.82 -3.61
CA GLU A 9 16.32 -4.07 -4.67
C GLU A 9 15.97 -2.58 -4.60
N SER A 10 14.69 -2.27 -4.50
CA SER A 10 14.22 -0.88 -4.46
C SER A 10 12.94 -0.73 -3.63
N LEU A 11 12.67 0.50 -3.22
CA LEU A 11 11.43 0.88 -2.53
C LEU A 11 10.81 2.10 -3.22
N GLY A 12 9.51 2.02 -3.49
CA GLY A 12 8.71 3.09 -4.07
C GLY A 12 7.56 3.49 -3.17
N TYR A 13 7.12 4.72 -3.32
CA TYR A 13 5.94 5.25 -2.64
C TYR A 13 5.27 6.33 -3.48
N HIS A 14 4.01 6.55 -3.21
CA HIS A 14 3.27 7.70 -3.71
C HIS A 14 2.41 8.26 -2.58
N LEU A 15 2.54 9.56 -2.32
CA LEU A 15 1.81 10.25 -1.26
C LEU A 15 0.89 11.31 -1.88
N PRO A 16 -0.38 11.39 -1.44
CA PRO A 16 -1.30 12.43 -1.88
C PRO A 16 -0.92 13.80 -1.30
N ASP A 17 -1.32 14.87 -1.99
CA ASP A 17 -1.02 16.25 -1.56
C ASP A 17 -1.93 16.73 -0.41
N ASN A 18 -3.13 16.15 -0.28
CA ASN A 18 -4.12 16.56 0.71
C ASN A 18 -3.69 16.18 2.13
N VAL A 19 -3.21 17.16 2.88
CA VAL A 19 -2.82 16.99 4.29
C VAL A 19 -4.04 17.11 5.19
N VAL A 20 -4.22 16.16 6.08
CA VAL A 20 -5.30 16.14 7.08
C VAL A 20 -4.69 16.00 8.47
N THR A 21 -4.89 17.01 9.32
CA THR A 21 -4.36 17.01 10.69
C THR A 21 -5.24 16.16 11.63
N SER A 22 -4.67 15.76 12.77
CA SER A 22 -5.44 15.11 13.82
C SER A 22 -6.55 16.03 14.35
N GLU A 23 -6.26 17.34 14.45
CA GLU A 23 -7.26 18.35 14.84
C GLU A 23 -8.43 18.43 13.83
N ASP A 24 -8.15 18.38 12.51
CA ASP A 24 -9.22 18.36 11.50
C ASP A 24 -10.11 17.11 11.63
N LEU A 25 -9.54 15.96 11.95
CA LEU A 25 -10.32 14.75 12.21
C LEU A 25 -11.18 14.88 13.46
N GLU A 26 -10.62 15.43 14.54
CA GLU A 26 -11.38 15.67 15.77
C GLU A 26 -12.52 16.67 15.54
N ARG A 27 -12.29 17.72 14.76
CA ARG A 27 -13.35 18.66 14.36
C ARG A 27 -14.48 17.97 13.57
N ARG A 28 -14.15 17.05 12.65
CA ARG A 28 -15.14 16.24 11.92
C ARG A 28 -15.95 15.34 12.86
N LEU A 29 -15.38 14.96 13.99
CA LEU A 29 -15.97 14.11 15.02
C LEU A 29 -16.47 14.91 16.23
N ALA A 30 -16.62 16.24 16.13
CA ALA A 30 -16.95 17.13 17.25
C ALA A 30 -18.17 16.68 18.04
N SER A 31 -19.25 16.27 17.38
CA SER A 31 -20.47 15.79 18.04
C SER A 31 -20.23 14.51 18.87
N LEU A 32 -19.35 13.63 18.43
CA LEU A 32 -18.94 12.44 19.17
C LEU A 32 -18.09 12.82 20.38
N TYR A 33 -17.13 13.74 20.19
CA TYR A 33 -16.26 14.24 21.25
C TYR A 33 -17.08 14.90 22.36
N GLU A 34 -18.06 15.72 22.01
CA GLU A 34 -18.98 16.35 22.95
C GLU A 34 -19.80 15.30 23.73
N LYS A 35 -20.43 14.34 23.00
CA LYS A 35 -21.22 13.27 23.61
C LYS A 35 -20.44 12.43 24.61
N LEU A 36 -19.18 12.13 24.28
CA LEU A 36 -18.28 11.31 25.11
C LEU A 36 -17.46 12.14 26.11
N LYS A 37 -17.63 13.46 26.13
CA LYS A 37 -16.87 14.42 26.98
C LYS A 37 -15.35 14.25 26.80
N LEU A 38 -14.90 14.06 25.56
CA LEU A 38 -13.47 13.91 25.24
C LEU A 38 -12.86 15.30 24.97
N PRO A 39 -11.66 15.57 25.49
CA PRO A 39 -10.93 16.80 25.16
C PRO A 39 -10.37 16.73 23.74
N PHE A 40 -10.29 17.86 23.04
CA PHE A 40 -9.55 17.99 21.78
C PHE A 40 -8.04 17.80 22.01
N GLY A 41 -7.32 17.39 20.99
CA GLY A 41 -5.89 17.03 21.06
C GLY A 41 -5.62 15.59 21.48
N ARG A 42 -6.68 14.83 21.83
CA ARG A 42 -6.57 13.46 22.30
C ARG A 42 -6.04 12.51 21.20
N LEU A 43 -6.47 12.70 19.95
CA LEU A 43 -6.05 11.84 18.85
C LEU A 43 -4.54 11.92 18.61
N GLU A 44 -3.99 13.12 18.59
CA GLU A 44 -2.54 13.32 18.45
C GLU A 44 -1.80 12.81 19.68
N MET A 45 -2.28 13.13 20.89
CA MET A 45 -1.67 12.67 22.14
C MET A 45 -1.56 11.14 22.24
N MET A 46 -2.60 10.41 21.81
CA MET A 46 -2.63 8.95 21.90
C MET A 46 -1.88 8.25 20.76
N SER A 47 -1.90 8.82 19.57
CA SER A 47 -1.34 8.19 18.37
C SER A 47 0.10 8.66 18.05
N GLY A 48 0.50 9.83 18.53
CA GLY A 48 1.72 10.51 18.12
C GLY A 48 1.67 11.05 16.69
N ILE A 49 0.51 10.97 16.03
CA ILE A 49 0.34 11.35 14.62
C ILE A 49 -0.28 12.75 14.56
N ARG A 50 0.52 13.73 14.13
CA ARG A 50 0.08 15.10 13.95
C ARG A 50 -0.75 15.27 12.67
N GLU A 51 -0.29 14.69 11.57
CA GLU A 51 -0.93 14.79 10.26
C GLU A 51 -0.81 13.47 9.47
N ARG A 52 -1.71 13.29 8.52
CA ARG A 52 -1.68 12.22 7.51
C ARG A 52 -2.11 12.78 6.17
N ARG A 53 -1.97 11.98 5.12
CA ARG A 53 -2.36 12.37 3.78
C ARG A 53 -3.49 11.50 3.30
N PHE A 54 -4.50 12.11 2.66
CA PHE A 54 -5.66 11.44 2.11
C PHE A 54 -5.71 11.61 0.60
N PHE A 55 -5.98 10.53 -0.09
CA PHE A 55 -6.34 10.60 -1.50
C PHE A 55 -7.74 11.18 -1.66
N GLU A 56 -7.99 11.75 -2.83
CA GLU A 56 -9.32 12.23 -3.19
C GLU A 56 -10.31 11.06 -3.28
N LYS A 57 -11.59 11.38 -3.09
CA LYS A 57 -12.65 10.38 -3.22
C LYS A 57 -12.71 9.84 -4.64
N GLY A 58 -12.82 8.52 -4.78
CA GLY A 58 -12.91 7.84 -6.07
C GLY A 58 -11.55 7.42 -6.66
N VAL A 59 -10.44 7.74 -6.02
CA VAL A 59 -9.13 7.19 -6.39
C VAL A 59 -9.07 5.73 -5.95
N PHE A 60 -8.78 4.85 -6.88
CA PHE A 60 -8.68 3.42 -6.64
C PHE A 60 -7.31 3.01 -6.07
N PRO A 61 -7.26 2.00 -5.20
CA PRO A 61 -6.02 1.41 -4.71
C PRO A 61 -5.02 1.02 -5.79
N SER A 62 -5.49 0.45 -6.91
CA SER A 62 -4.63 0.07 -8.03
C SER A 62 -3.91 1.26 -8.66
N GLN A 63 -4.57 2.40 -8.80
CA GLN A 63 -3.98 3.61 -9.38
C GLN A 63 -2.79 4.09 -8.54
N VAL A 64 -2.99 4.17 -7.23
CA VAL A 64 -1.95 4.60 -6.28
C VAL A 64 -0.80 3.61 -6.21
N SER A 65 -1.12 2.31 -6.15
CA SER A 65 -0.12 1.25 -6.12
C SER A 65 0.71 1.22 -7.40
N SER A 66 0.09 1.49 -8.56
CA SER A 66 0.80 1.61 -9.83
C SER A 66 1.81 2.76 -9.81
N LEU A 67 1.44 3.94 -9.28
CA LEU A 67 2.35 5.07 -9.15
C LEU A 67 3.53 4.77 -8.20
N ALA A 68 3.25 4.08 -7.09
CA ALA A 68 4.30 3.62 -6.19
C ALA A 68 5.21 2.57 -6.84
N GLY A 69 4.64 1.66 -7.64
CA GLY A 69 5.36 0.68 -8.43
C GLY A 69 6.27 1.31 -9.48
N GLU A 70 5.76 2.29 -10.24
CA GLU A 70 6.58 3.06 -11.20
C GLU A 70 7.73 3.79 -10.49
N HIS A 71 7.48 4.35 -9.30
CA HIS A 71 8.53 4.99 -8.51
C HIS A 71 9.60 3.99 -8.02
N ALA A 72 9.23 2.76 -7.68
CA ALA A 72 10.18 1.70 -7.32
C ALA A 72 11.00 1.27 -8.54
N LEU A 73 10.32 0.99 -9.67
CA LEU A 73 10.96 0.59 -10.93
C LEU A 73 11.92 1.67 -11.47
N GLY A 74 11.60 2.95 -11.28
CA GLY A 74 12.45 4.06 -11.69
C GLY A 74 13.73 4.23 -10.84
N LYS A 75 13.91 3.45 -9.77
CA LYS A 75 15.09 3.48 -8.89
C LYS A 75 16.02 2.27 -9.04
N THR A 76 15.75 1.40 -9.99
CA THR A 76 16.54 0.21 -10.27
C THR A 76 16.78 0.08 -11.76
N ASP A 77 17.83 -0.62 -12.12
CA ASP A 77 18.14 -0.98 -13.52
C ASP A 77 17.49 -2.31 -13.92
N VAL A 78 16.69 -2.93 -13.06
CA VAL A 78 15.95 -4.15 -13.37
C VAL A 78 14.94 -3.88 -14.47
N ASP A 79 15.06 -4.56 -15.60
CA ASP A 79 14.06 -4.49 -16.67
C ASP A 79 12.75 -5.11 -16.17
N ARG A 80 11.66 -4.37 -16.35
CA ARG A 80 10.31 -4.85 -15.99
C ARG A 80 9.93 -6.16 -16.65
N GLN A 81 10.55 -6.50 -17.79
CA GLN A 81 10.36 -7.80 -18.45
C GLN A 81 10.94 -8.99 -17.66
N HIS A 82 11.74 -8.73 -16.64
CA HIS A 82 12.26 -9.75 -15.73
C HIS A 82 11.47 -9.85 -14.42
N ILE A 83 10.36 -9.12 -14.28
CA ILE A 83 9.49 -9.22 -13.11
C ILE A 83 8.61 -10.47 -13.24
N GLY A 84 8.92 -11.50 -12.49
CA GLY A 84 8.21 -12.78 -12.54
C GLY A 84 6.99 -12.88 -11.60
N CYS A 85 6.82 -11.94 -10.67
CA CYS A 85 5.69 -11.96 -9.74
C CYS A 85 5.30 -10.55 -9.30
N LEU A 86 4.00 -10.29 -9.24
CA LEU A 86 3.40 -9.10 -8.62
C LEU A 86 2.37 -9.53 -7.58
N ILE A 87 2.55 -9.07 -6.35
CA ILE A 87 1.63 -9.29 -5.25
C ILE A 87 1.11 -7.95 -4.72
N SER A 88 -0.20 -7.80 -4.63
CA SER A 88 -0.84 -6.69 -3.93
C SER A 88 -1.21 -7.13 -2.51
N GLY A 89 -0.47 -6.63 -1.53
CA GLY A 89 -0.65 -6.94 -0.11
C GLY A 89 -1.52 -5.90 0.59
N SER A 90 -2.84 -5.96 0.43
CA SER A 90 -3.76 -4.95 0.99
C SER A 90 -5.11 -5.55 1.36
N VAL A 91 -5.80 -4.90 2.32
CA VAL A 91 -7.23 -5.15 2.58
C VAL A 91 -8.13 -4.28 1.71
N CYS A 92 -7.59 -3.20 1.14
CA CYS A 92 -8.30 -2.34 0.21
C CYS A 92 -8.20 -2.92 -1.20
N ARG A 93 -9.32 -3.00 -1.90
CA ARG A 93 -9.44 -3.55 -3.24
C ARG A 93 -10.21 -2.59 -4.12
N ASP A 94 -9.94 -2.61 -5.42
CA ASP A 94 -10.75 -1.88 -6.40
C ASP A 94 -12.13 -2.54 -6.55
N PHE A 95 -12.11 -3.86 -6.70
CA PHE A 95 -13.28 -4.72 -6.90
C PHE A 95 -13.14 -6.01 -6.09
N LEU A 96 -14.25 -6.74 -5.96
CA LEU A 96 -14.20 -8.09 -5.41
C LEU A 96 -13.41 -9.02 -6.37
N GLU A 97 -13.68 -8.89 -7.66
CA GLU A 97 -12.98 -9.51 -8.78
C GLU A 97 -12.98 -8.53 -9.97
N PRO A 98 -11.93 -8.48 -10.79
CA PRO A 98 -10.67 -9.24 -10.67
C PRO A 98 -9.78 -8.76 -9.52
N ALA A 99 -8.71 -9.52 -9.20
CA ALA A 99 -7.72 -9.11 -8.22
C ALA A 99 -7.14 -7.72 -8.54
N THR A 100 -6.94 -6.87 -7.52
CA THR A 100 -6.36 -5.54 -7.67
C THR A 100 -4.96 -5.61 -8.30
N ALA A 101 -4.19 -6.66 -7.97
CA ALA A 101 -2.89 -6.93 -8.56
C ALA A 101 -2.93 -7.04 -10.09
N SER A 102 -4.02 -7.57 -10.68
CA SER A 102 -4.17 -7.69 -12.14
C SER A 102 -4.23 -6.32 -12.83
N ILE A 103 -4.88 -5.34 -12.20
CA ILE A 103 -4.95 -3.97 -12.70
C ILE A 103 -3.59 -3.28 -12.57
N ILE A 104 -2.92 -3.46 -11.44
CA ILE A 104 -1.57 -2.93 -11.21
C ILE A 104 -0.58 -3.51 -12.23
N HIS A 105 -0.64 -4.82 -12.46
CA HIS A 105 0.18 -5.52 -13.45
C HIS A 105 0.02 -4.91 -14.85
N HIS A 106 -1.24 -4.70 -15.28
CA HIS A 106 -1.55 -4.05 -16.56
C HIS A 106 -0.99 -2.63 -16.64
N ASN A 107 -1.19 -1.82 -15.59
CA ASN A 107 -0.73 -0.43 -15.53
C ASN A 107 0.80 -0.33 -15.58
N LEU A 108 1.50 -1.24 -14.90
CA LEU A 108 2.97 -1.32 -14.90
C LEU A 108 3.54 -1.97 -16.16
N LYS A 109 2.69 -2.48 -17.07
CA LYS A 109 3.10 -3.15 -18.32
C LYS A 109 4.09 -4.29 -18.06
N LEU A 110 3.82 -5.11 -17.05
CA LEU A 110 4.63 -6.27 -16.72
C LEU A 110 4.40 -7.42 -17.71
N PRO A 111 5.34 -8.39 -17.80
CA PRO A 111 5.21 -9.50 -18.74
C PRO A 111 4.03 -10.40 -18.39
N THR A 112 3.38 -10.96 -19.43
CA THR A 112 2.13 -11.72 -19.29
C THR A 112 2.31 -13.10 -18.63
N ASP A 113 3.54 -13.58 -18.47
CA ASP A 113 3.90 -14.81 -17.78
C ASP A 113 4.22 -14.59 -16.28
N ALA A 114 4.19 -13.33 -15.81
CA ALA A 114 4.34 -13.05 -14.38
C ALA A 114 3.14 -13.60 -13.58
N LEU A 115 3.43 -14.15 -12.39
CA LEU A 115 2.40 -14.52 -11.42
C LEU A 115 1.77 -13.26 -10.82
N VAL A 116 0.43 -13.23 -10.71
CA VAL A 116 -0.29 -12.04 -10.25
C VAL A 116 -1.42 -12.44 -9.30
N PHE A 117 -1.39 -11.92 -8.07
CA PHE A 117 -2.46 -12.18 -7.09
C PHE A 117 -2.46 -11.19 -5.92
N ASP A 118 -3.58 -11.13 -5.20
CA ASP A 118 -3.72 -10.35 -3.98
C ASP A 118 -3.46 -11.22 -2.74
N ILE A 119 -2.84 -10.64 -1.71
CA ILE A 119 -2.77 -11.21 -0.36
C ILE A 119 -3.48 -10.28 0.61
N SER A 120 -4.49 -10.79 1.32
CA SER A 120 -5.20 -10.07 2.36
C SER A 120 -4.95 -10.70 3.72
N ASN A 121 -4.20 -9.98 4.57
CA ASN A 121 -3.96 -10.36 5.97
C ASN A 121 -3.78 -9.12 6.84
N ALA A 122 -4.76 -8.24 6.84
CA ALA A 122 -4.74 -6.99 7.60
C ALA A 122 -3.37 -6.28 7.53
N CYS A 123 -2.79 -5.92 8.67
CA CYS A 123 -1.50 -5.22 8.75
C CYS A 123 -0.30 -6.08 8.26
N LEU A 124 -0.48 -7.38 8.08
CA LEU A 124 0.58 -8.33 7.71
C LEU A 124 0.57 -8.69 6.22
N GLY A 125 -0.36 -8.17 5.42
CA GLY A 125 -0.49 -8.51 4.00
C GLY A 125 0.82 -8.33 3.22
N VAL A 126 1.46 -7.17 3.35
CA VAL A 126 2.75 -6.88 2.69
C VAL A 126 3.85 -7.84 3.15
N LEU A 127 3.98 -8.06 4.47
CA LEU A 127 5.00 -8.98 5.01
C LEU A 127 4.79 -10.42 4.53
N ASN A 128 3.53 -10.87 4.45
CA ASN A 128 3.22 -12.19 3.89
C ASN A 128 3.58 -12.26 2.40
N GLY A 129 3.29 -11.21 1.63
CA GLY A 129 3.72 -11.10 0.24
C GLY A 129 5.23 -11.20 0.08
N MET A 130 6.00 -10.45 0.88
CA MET A 130 7.47 -10.51 0.87
C MET A 130 8.00 -11.91 1.18
N VAL A 131 7.47 -12.58 2.21
CA VAL A 131 7.86 -13.96 2.55
C VAL A 131 7.52 -14.92 1.41
N HIS A 132 6.37 -14.73 0.75
CA HIS A 132 5.94 -15.57 -0.36
C HIS A 132 6.89 -15.44 -1.55
N VAL A 133 7.21 -14.22 -1.96
CA VAL A 133 8.18 -13.95 -3.03
C VAL A 133 9.58 -14.46 -2.65
N ALA A 134 10.00 -14.26 -1.41
CA ALA A 134 11.29 -14.75 -0.93
C ALA A 134 11.43 -16.27 -1.04
N ASN A 135 10.37 -17.02 -0.70
CA ASN A 135 10.33 -18.47 -0.89
C ASN A 135 10.39 -18.86 -2.38
N MET A 136 9.74 -18.09 -3.28
CA MET A 136 9.80 -18.37 -4.73
C MET A 136 11.20 -18.13 -5.32
N ILE A 137 11.97 -17.20 -4.76
CA ILE A 137 13.34 -16.89 -5.22
C ILE A 137 14.34 -17.91 -4.71
N ASP A 138 14.16 -18.39 -3.48
CA ASP A 138 15.13 -19.28 -2.79
C ASP A 138 14.91 -20.79 -3.13
N LEU A 139 13.79 -21.15 -3.78
CA LEU A 139 13.50 -22.50 -4.26
C LEU A 139 14.16 -22.79 -5.60
#